data_f5c61fa11fbbf4d1816374608679eead
#
_entry.id   f5c61fa11fbbf4d1816374608679eead
#
_cell.length_a   1.000
_cell.length_b   1.000
_cell.length_c   1.000
_cell.angle_alpha   90.00
_cell.angle_beta   90.00
_cell.angle_gamma   90.00
#
_symmetry.space_group_name_H-M   'P 1'
#
loop_
_entity.id
_entity.type
_entity.pdbx_description
1 polymer ?
#
loop_
_entity_poly.entity_id
_entity_poly.type
_entity_poly.pdbx_seq_one_letter_code
_entity_poly.pdbx_strand_id
1 'polypeptide(L)'
;MMKRLLLYIVVLFSFSGYVKCQTNDSITLYNNVLDYISRDLNVDIDSIAVSSIIYDLDSFFYIPVAESQEQKGMLIKRQNFCRGDFHSDILDSNFRKLSGNSKYCLFFSYLMDGVLLAEIYELQRFTKQIDFSFIVATSLRKYAYMLIISKEYKIVKSHKIELN
;
A
#
# COMPACT_ATOMS: atom_id res chain seq x y z
N MET A 1 -20.08 38.92 18.23
CA MET A 1 -20.36 37.47 18.28
C MET A 1 -20.41 36.80 16.90
N MET A 2 -21.07 37.35 15.90
CA MET A 2 -21.19 36.82 14.53
C MET A 2 -19.85 36.58 13.79
N LYS A 3 -18.85 37.48 13.93
CA LYS A 3 -17.55 37.29 13.21
C LYS A 3 -16.76 36.05 13.64
N ARG A 4 -16.87 35.61 14.90
CA ARG A 4 -16.19 34.40 15.38
C ARG A 4 -16.88 33.13 14.88
N LEU A 5 -18.21 33.14 14.74
CA LEU A 5 -18.98 32.03 14.22
C LEU A 5 -18.65 31.78 12.73
N LEU A 6 -18.50 32.85 11.94
CA LEU A 6 -18.14 32.73 10.52
C LEU A 6 -16.74 32.12 10.32
N LEU A 7 -15.79 32.45 11.19
CA LEU A 7 -14.44 31.89 11.14
C LEU A 7 -14.42 30.38 11.41
N TYR A 8 -15.23 29.89 12.36
CA TYR A 8 -15.37 28.47 12.66
C TYR A 8 -15.99 27.70 11.49
N ILE A 9 -16.99 28.28 10.81
CA ILE A 9 -17.64 27.67 9.66
C ILE A 9 -16.63 27.54 8.48
N VAL A 10 -15.83 28.56 8.20
CA VAL A 10 -14.82 28.54 7.13
C VAL A 10 -13.74 27.49 7.42
N VAL A 11 -13.29 27.39 8.67
CA VAL A 11 -12.29 26.37 9.07
C VAL A 11 -12.86 24.96 8.93
N LEU A 12 -14.11 24.71 9.33
CA LEU A 12 -14.75 23.39 9.19
C LEU A 12 -14.95 22.99 7.72
N PHE A 13 -15.32 23.93 6.84
CA PHE A 13 -15.45 23.65 5.41
C PHE A 13 -14.09 23.41 4.73
N SER A 14 -13.03 24.09 5.16
CA SER A 14 -11.67 23.88 4.65
C SER A 14 -11.15 22.47 5.03
N PHE A 15 -11.43 22.00 6.25
CA PHE A 15 -11.04 20.67 6.69
C PHE A 15 -11.82 19.54 5.97
N SER A 16 -13.12 19.74 5.72
CA SER A 16 -13.92 18.69 5.03
C SER A 16 -13.55 18.55 3.54
N GLY A 17 -13.12 19.63 2.89
CA GLY A 17 -12.59 19.58 1.50
C GLY A 17 -11.25 18.86 1.41
N TYR A 18 -10.37 19.05 2.40
CA TYR A 18 -9.06 18.40 2.45
C TYR A 18 -9.14 16.89 2.66
N VAL A 19 -10.05 16.43 3.53
CA VAL A 19 -10.29 15.01 3.79
C VAL A 19 -10.84 14.29 2.55
N LYS A 20 -11.77 14.90 1.81
CA LYS A 20 -12.32 14.32 0.56
C LYS A 20 -11.30 14.23 -0.57
N CYS A 21 -10.39 15.21 -0.70
CA CYS A 21 -9.34 15.16 -1.71
C CYS A 21 -8.34 14.03 -1.42
N GLN A 22 -7.92 13.86 -0.17
CA GLN A 22 -7.00 12.78 0.21
C GLN A 22 -7.56 11.37 -0.01
N THR A 23 -8.86 11.15 0.12
CA THR A 23 -9.46 9.82 -0.08
C THR A 23 -9.46 9.38 -1.54
N ASN A 24 -9.79 10.25 -2.48
CA ASN A 24 -9.79 9.92 -3.91
C ASN A 24 -8.38 9.67 -4.45
N ASP A 25 -7.41 10.45 -4.02
CA ASP A 25 -6.01 10.33 -4.41
C ASP A 25 -5.39 9.01 -3.93
N SER A 26 -5.74 8.59 -2.71
CA SER A 26 -5.28 7.31 -2.16
C SER A 26 -5.87 6.12 -2.90
N ILE A 27 -7.15 6.15 -3.29
CA ILE A 27 -7.77 5.09 -4.10
C ILE A 27 -7.06 4.98 -5.45
N THR A 28 -6.80 6.11 -6.10
CA THR A 28 -6.11 6.15 -7.40
C THR A 28 -4.71 5.55 -7.28
N LEU A 29 -3.97 5.87 -6.23
CA LEU A 29 -2.65 5.30 -5.98
C LEU A 29 -2.69 3.78 -5.90
N TYR A 30 -3.52 3.24 -5.01
CA TYR A 30 -3.56 1.79 -4.77
C TYR A 30 -4.10 1.01 -5.98
N ASN A 31 -5.04 1.58 -6.75
CA ASN A 31 -5.50 1.00 -8.02
C ASN A 31 -4.36 0.95 -9.05
N ASN A 32 -3.62 2.04 -9.22
CA ASN A 32 -2.48 2.08 -10.14
C ASN A 32 -1.41 1.04 -9.77
N VAL A 33 -1.18 0.84 -8.48
CA VAL A 33 -0.21 -0.16 -8.01
C VAL A 33 -0.73 -1.58 -8.21
N LEU A 34 -2.00 -1.85 -7.91
CA LEU A 34 -2.61 -3.14 -8.14
C LEU A 34 -2.58 -3.53 -9.63
N ASP A 35 -2.96 -2.61 -10.52
CA ASP A 35 -2.90 -2.79 -11.98
C ASP A 35 -1.47 -3.04 -12.46
N TYR A 36 -0.50 -2.32 -11.91
CA TYR A 36 0.90 -2.50 -12.24
C TYR A 36 1.40 -3.89 -11.85
N ILE A 37 1.16 -4.33 -10.61
CA ILE A 37 1.59 -5.63 -10.08
C ILE A 37 0.92 -6.77 -10.85
N SER A 38 -0.38 -6.68 -11.12
CA SER A 38 -1.14 -7.65 -11.92
C SER A 38 -0.51 -7.86 -13.29
N ARG A 39 -0.14 -6.79 -13.99
CA ARG A 39 0.51 -6.85 -15.32
C ARG A 39 1.94 -7.38 -15.23
N ASP A 40 2.73 -6.93 -14.25
CA ASP A 40 4.13 -7.35 -14.09
C ASP A 40 4.26 -8.84 -13.79
N LEU A 41 3.31 -9.40 -13.04
CA LEU A 41 3.24 -10.83 -12.73
C LEU A 41 2.45 -11.66 -13.76
N ASN A 42 1.79 -10.99 -14.72
CA ASN A 42 0.88 -11.61 -15.68
C ASN A 42 -0.20 -12.47 -15.00
N VAL A 43 -0.84 -11.89 -13.98
CA VAL A 43 -1.91 -12.53 -13.21
C VAL A 43 -3.22 -11.77 -13.37
N ASP A 44 -4.33 -12.49 -13.27
CA ASP A 44 -5.65 -11.88 -13.29
C ASP A 44 -5.86 -11.04 -12.02
N ILE A 45 -6.20 -9.77 -12.21
CA ILE A 45 -6.45 -8.82 -11.12
C ILE A 45 -7.56 -9.32 -10.18
N ASP A 46 -8.57 -10.00 -10.74
CA ASP A 46 -9.66 -10.60 -9.97
C ASP A 46 -9.22 -11.78 -9.09
N SER A 47 -8.03 -12.29 -9.29
CA SER A 47 -7.43 -13.33 -8.45
C SER A 47 -6.65 -12.77 -7.25
N ILE A 48 -6.47 -11.44 -7.18
CA ILE A 48 -5.72 -10.77 -6.12
C ILE A 48 -6.68 -10.25 -5.05
N ALA A 49 -6.54 -10.72 -3.82
CA ALA A 49 -7.14 -10.10 -2.65
C ALA A 49 -6.22 -9.00 -2.11
N VAL A 50 -6.78 -7.91 -1.62
CA VAL A 50 -6.03 -6.82 -0.99
C VAL A 50 -6.34 -6.81 0.50
N SER A 51 -5.31 -6.73 1.33
CA SER A 51 -5.50 -6.54 2.77
C SER A 51 -6.06 -5.16 3.06
N SER A 52 -7.05 -5.09 3.96
CA SER A 52 -7.55 -3.82 4.49
C SER A 52 -6.62 -3.17 5.52
N ILE A 53 -5.54 -3.85 5.89
CA ILE A 53 -4.54 -3.35 6.82
C ILE A 53 -3.36 -2.81 6.01
N ILE A 54 -2.93 -1.59 6.31
CA ILE A 54 -1.68 -1.02 5.85
C ILE A 54 -0.61 -1.43 6.87
N TYR A 55 0.42 -2.09 6.37
CA TYR A 55 1.47 -2.68 7.19
C TYR A 55 2.73 -1.80 7.26
N ASP A 56 3.40 -1.87 8.35
CA ASP A 56 4.75 -1.32 8.49
C ASP A 56 5.77 -2.34 7.93
N LEU A 57 5.74 -2.49 6.59
CA LEU A 57 6.60 -3.44 5.89
C LEU A 57 8.08 -3.10 6.10
N ASP A 58 8.90 -4.12 6.36
CA ASP A 58 10.32 -3.95 6.64
C ASP A 58 11.08 -3.39 5.44
N SER A 59 11.45 -2.12 5.51
CA SER A 59 12.16 -1.43 4.45
C SER A 59 13.60 -1.90 4.28
N PHE A 60 14.16 -2.66 5.24
CA PHE A 60 15.54 -3.13 5.21
C PHE A 60 15.80 -4.07 4.02
N PHE A 61 14.83 -4.90 3.66
CA PHE A 61 14.92 -5.80 2.51
C PHE A 61 15.09 -5.09 1.17
N TYR A 62 14.71 -3.82 1.08
CA TYR A 62 14.76 -3.03 -0.16
C TYR A 62 16.04 -2.20 -0.31
N ILE A 63 16.86 -2.06 0.75
CA ILE A 63 18.11 -1.31 0.70
C ILE A 63 19.07 -1.83 -0.38
N PRO A 64 19.25 -3.15 -0.57
CA PRO A 64 20.15 -3.66 -1.60
C PRO A 64 19.76 -3.30 -3.04
N VAL A 65 18.45 -3.10 -3.30
CA VAL A 65 17.93 -2.76 -4.64
C VAL A 65 17.76 -1.26 -4.87
N ALA A 66 17.98 -0.44 -3.85
CA ALA A 66 17.98 1.01 -3.99
C ALA A 66 19.17 1.49 -4.81
N GLU A 67 18.89 2.19 -5.92
CA GLU A 67 19.91 2.59 -6.90
C GLU A 67 20.64 3.87 -6.51
N SER A 68 20.06 4.70 -5.66
CA SER A 68 20.66 5.98 -5.24
C SER A 68 20.82 6.06 -3.71
N GLN A 69 21.74 6.92 -3.28
CA GLN A 69 21.90 7.24 -1.85
C GLN A 69 20.65 7.91 -1.27
N GLU A 70 19.93 8.67 -2.09
CA GLU A 70 18.67 9.27 -1.71
C GLU A 70 17.61 8.20 -1.39
N GLN A 71 17.42 7.20 -2.27
CA GLN A 71 16.51 6.08 -2.04
C GLN A 71 16.91 5.29 -0.78
N LYS A 72 18.19 5.02 -0.59
CA LYS A 72 18.69 4.36 0.64
C LYS A 72 18.36 5.19 1.88
N GLY A 73 18.56 6.49 1.81
CA GLY A 73 18.22 7.42 2.90
C GLY A 73 16.72 7.40 3.24
N MET A 74 15.86 7.37 2.22
CA MET A 74 14.40 7.25 2.42
C MET A 74 14.01 5.94 3.11
N LEU A 75 14.59 4.81 2.69
CA LEU A 75 14.33 3.51 3.30
C LEU A 75 14.81 3.43 4.75
N ILE A 76 16.00 3.96 5.05
CA ILE A 76 16.54 4.03 6.42
C ILE A 76 15.66 4.93 7.30
N LYS A 77 15.25 6.10 6.78
CA LYS A 77 14.34 7.00 7.50
C LYS A 77 13.01 6.31 7.80
N ARG A 78 12.47 5.55 6.84
CA ARG A 78 11.26 4.77 7.00
C ARG A 78 11.40 3.73 8.11
N GLN A 79 12.50 2.98 8.14
CA GLN A 79 12.79 1.98 9.18
C GLN A 79 12.79 2.59 10.60
N ASN A 80 13.25 3.83 10.73
CA ASN A 80 13.27 4.55 12.01
C ASN A 80 11.93 5.22 12.35
N PHE A 81 10.95 5.18 11.45
CA PHE A 81 9.66 5.84 11.60
C PHE A 81 8.52 4.81 11.62
N CYS A 82 8.55 3.92 12.62
CA CYS A 82 7.52 2.91 12.81
C CYS A 82 6.18 3.56 13.19
N ARG A 83 5.15 3.35 12.35
CA ARG A 83 3.78 3.78 12.62
C ARG A 83 2.92 2.68 13.21
N GLY A 84 3.39 1.45 13.10
CA GLY A 84 2.60 0.25 13.34
C GLY A 84 1.55 0.01 12.24
N ASP A 85 0.93 -1.15 12.30
CA ASP A 85 -0.11 -1.54 11.37
C ASP A 85 -1.43 -0.83 11.70
N PHE A 86 -2.20 -0.44 10.68
CA PHE A 86 -3.50 0.20 10.90
C PHE A 86 -4.51 -0.19 9.82
N HIS A 87 -5.79 -0.25 10.22
CA HIS A 87 -6.90 -0.52 9.32
C HIS A 87 -7.16 0.68 8.39
N SER A 88 -7.38 0.39 7.10
CA SER A 88 -7.70 1.38 6.09
C SER A 88 -9.10 1.16 5.54
N ASP A 89 -10.03 2.06 5.86
CA ASP A 89 -11.39 2.04 5.32
C ASP A 89 -11.40 2.14 3.79
N ILE A 90 -10.40 2.81 3.22
CA ILE A 90 -10.24 2.93 1.76
C ILE A 90 -9.96 1.58 1.13
N LEU A 91 -9.02 0.81 1.68
CA LEU A 91 -8.71 -0.53 1.16
C LEU A 91 -9.88 -1.49 1.43
N ASP A 92 -10.49 -1.41 2.60
CA ASP A 92 -11.61 -2.27 2.95
C ASP A 92 -12.84 -2.08 2.08
N SER A 93 -13.13 -0.85 1.66
CA SER A 93 -14.34 -0.50 0.89
C SER A 93 -14.18 -0.62 -0.62
N ASN A 94 -12.97 -0.53 -1.16
CA ASN A 94 -12.73 -0.39 -2.60
C ASN A 94 -12.00 -1.57 -3.24
N PHE A 95 -11.46 -2.48 -2.44
CA PHE A 95 -10.67 -3.60 -2.96
C PHE A 95 -11.26 -4.95 -2.60
N ARG A 96 -10.90 -5.95 -3.39
CA ARG A 96 -11.38 -7.31 -3.21
C ARG A 96 -10.81 -7.93 -1.94
N LYS A 97 -11.70 -8.41 -1.09
CA LYS A 97 -11.34 -9.17 0.12
C LYS A 97 -10.97 -10.61 -0.22
N LEU A 98 -10.26 -11.26 0.67
CA LEU A 98 -9.91 -12.66 0.55
C LEU A 98 -11.18 -13.52 0.39
N SER A 99 -11.16 -14.38 -0.62
CA SER A 99 -12.23 -15.32 -0.93
C SER A 99 -11.63 -16.66 -1.34
N GLY A 100 -12.45 -17.71 -1.43
CA GLY A 100 -12.01 -19.02 -1.90
C GLY A 100 -11.43 -19.05 -3.32
N ASN A 101 -11.66 -18.00 -4.10
CA ASN A 101 -11.13 -17.85 -5.46
C ASN A 101 -9.84 -17.01 -5.53
N SER A 102 -9.43 -16.41 -4.42
CA SER A 102 -8.20 -15.62 -4.38
C SER A 102 -6.98 -16.54 -4.49
N LYS A 103 -6.09 -16.23 -5.43
CA LYS A 103 -4.82 -16.92 -5.62
C LYS A 103 -3.65 -16.15 -5.02
N TYR A 104 -3.83 -14.86 -4.86
CA TYR A 104 -2.82 -13.95 -4.33
C TYR A 104 -3.41 -13.07 -3.24
N CYS A 105 -2.55 -12.64 -2.31
CA CYS A 105 -2.88 -11.61 -1.32
C CYS A 105 -1.83 -10.50 -1.39
N LEU A 106 -2.29 -9.26 -1.55
CA LEU A 106 -1.46 -8.07 -1.67
C LEU A 106 -1.55 -7.24 -0.39
N PHE A 107 -0.41 -6.87 0.13
CA PHE A 107 -0.22 -6.03 1.30
C PHE A 107 0.46 -4.75 0.90
N PHE A 108 -0.03 -3.63 1.42
CA PHE A 108 0.54 -2.31 1.20
C PHE A 108 1.15 -1.75 2.47
N SER A 109 2.22 -0.98 2.31
CA SER A 109 2.67 -0.05 3.32
C SER A 109 2.00 1.30 3.13
N TYR A 110 2.22 2.24 4.04
CA TYR A 110 1.89 3.65 3.79
C TYR A 110 2.87 4.29 2.79
N LEU A 111 2.39 5.27 2.03
CA LEU A 111 3.24 6.11 1.18
C LEU A 111 4.04 7.06 2.06
N MET A 112 5.36 7.04 1.95
CA MET A 112 6.26 7.94 2.67
C MET A 112 7.36 8.46 1.75
N ASP A 113 7.51 9.78 1.69
CA ASP A 113 8.53 10.46 0.88
C ASP A 113 8.53 10.00 -0.60
N GLY A 114 7.34 9.72 -1.17
CA GLY A 114 7.21 9.21 -2.53
C GLY A 114 7.56 7.73 -2.72
N VAL A 115 7.81 6.99 -1.63
CA VAL A 115 8.07 5.54 -1.68
C VAL A 115 6.88 4.78 -1.08
N LEU A 116 6.35 3.83 -1.85
CA LEU A 116 5.38 2.83 -1.41
C LEU A 116 6.03 1.46 -1.49
N LEU A 117 5.89 0.66 -0.44
CA LEU A 117 6.26 -0.74 -0.44
C LEU A 117 4.98 -1.58 -0.61
N ALA A 118 5.09 -2.67 -1.35
CA ALA A 118 4.00 -3.61 -1.53
C ALA A 118 4.56 -5.03 -1.57
N GLU A 119 3.87 -5.96 -0.93
CA GLU A 119 4.24 -7.36 -0.94
C GLU A 119 3.06 -8.20 -1.39
N ILE A 120 3.27 -9.07 -2.37
CA ILE A 120 2.27 -9.99 -2.89
C ILE A 120 2.70 -11.43 -2.65
N TYR A 121 1.77 -12.22 -2.17
CA TYR A 121 1.97 -13.60 -1.75
C TYR A 121 1.06 -14.53 -2.53
N GLU A 122 1.62 -15.59 -3.11
CA GLU A 122 0.84 -16.66 -3.73
C GLU A 122 0.26 -17.56 -2.64
N LEU A 123 -1.07 -17.63 -2.58
CA LEU A 123 -1.80 -18.34 -1.53
C LEU A 123 -1.85 -19.86 -1.79
N GLN A 124 -1.74 -20.63 -0.73
CA GLN A 124 -2.13 -22.04 -0.77
C GLN A 124 -3.66 -22.15 -0.82
N ARG A 125 -4.16 -23.18 -1.53
CA ARG A 125 -5.60 -23.38 -1.84
C ARG A 125 -6.57 -23.39 -0.64
N PHE A 126 -6.07 -23.38 0.59
CA PHE A 126 -6.87 -23.51 1.81
C PHE A 126 -6.81 -22.32 2.75
N THR A 127 -6.27 -21.18 2.32
CA THR A 127 -6.18 -19.99 3.18
C THR A 127 -7.55 -19.35 3.34
N LYS A 128 -8.14 -19.43 4.53
CA LYS A 128 -9.47 -18.86 4.85
C LYS A 128 -9.41 -17.53 5.61
N GLN A 129 -8.26 -17.15 6.12
CA GLN A 129 -8.07 -15.95 6.93
C GLN A 129 -6.90 -15.12 6.43
N ILE A 130 -7.08 -13.79 6.39
CA ILE A 130 -5.98 -12.85 6.17
C ILE A 130 -5.35 -12.59 7.56
N ASP A 131 -4.53 -13.52 8.01
CA ASP A 131 -3.50 -13.24 8.99
C ASP A 131 -2.19 -13.10 8.24
N PHE A 132 -1.57 -11.92 8.33
CA PHE A 132 -0.32 -11.62 7.63
C PHE A 132 0.75 -12.64 7.98
N SER A 133 0.93 -12.94 9.27
CA SER A 133 1.94 -13.89 9.75
C SER A 133 1.70 -15.28 9.17
N PHE A 134 0.45 -15.72 9.09
CA PHE A 134 0.09 -17.01 8.51
C PHE A 134 0.36 -17.04 6.99
N ILE A 135 -0.02 -16.00 6.27
CA ILE A 135 0.22 -15.88 4.82
C ILE A 135 1.72 -15.87 4.52
N VAL A 136 2.50 -15.07 5.25
CA VAL A 136 3.97 -15.02 5.11
C VAL A 136 4.60 -16.40 5.34
N ALA A 137 4.13 -17.14 6.34
CA ALA A 137 4.67 -18.46 6.68
C ALA A 137 4.28 -19.57 5.71
N THR A 138 3.13 -19.46 5.04
CA THR A 138 2.54 -20.56 4.25
C THR A 138 2.51 -20.30 2.74
N SER A 139 2.89 -19.11 2.27
CA SER A 139 2.87 -18.77 0.85
C SER A 139 3.86 -19.60 0.04
N LEU A 140 3.47 -19.92 -1.20
CA LEU A 140 4.32 -20.68 -2.15
C LEU A 140 5.38 -19.79 -2.77
N ARG A 141 5.02 -18.56 -3.12
CA ARG A 141 5.90 -17.56 -3.70
C ARG A 141 5.54 -16.19 -3.14
N LYS A 142 6.52 -15.33 -3.05
CA LYS A 142 6.34 -13.95 -2.59
C LYS A 142 7.22 -13.00 -3.39
N TYR A 143 6.63 -11.85 -3.70
CA TYR A 143 7.31 -10.77 -4.39
C TYR A 143 7.14 -9.49 -3.59
N ALA A 144 8.24 -8.76 -3.43
CA ALA A 144 8.28 -7.47 -2.78
C ALA A 144 8.56 -6.39 -3.83
N TYR A 145 7.83 -5.29 -3.77
CA TYR A 145 7.96 -4.14 -4.67
C TYR A 145 8.30 -2.89 -3.90
N MET A 146 9.35 -2.21 -4.32
CA MET A 146 9.61 -0.83 -3.96
C MET A 146 9.18 0.05 -5.14
N LEU A 147 8.22 0.91 -4.91
CA LEU A 147 7.58 1.74 -5.93
C LEU A 147 7.87 3.21 -5.64
N ILE A 148 8.46 3.89 -6.60
CA ILE A 148 8.65 5.34 -6.55
C ILE A 148 7.44 6.00 -7.20
N ILE A 149 6.75 6.82 -6.43
CA ILE A 149 5.45 7.42 -6.77
C ILE A 149 5.64 8.91 -7.01
N SER A 150 5.12 9.41 -8.13
CA SER A 150 5.07 10.85 -8.42
C SER A 150 4.01 11.56 -7.57
N LYS A 151 4.00 12.90 -7.61
CA LYS A 151 2.97 13.73 -6.97
C LYS A 151 1.57 13.50 -7.57
N GLU A 152 1.49 13.02 -8.81
CA GLU A 152 0.25 12.66 -9.51
C GLU A 152 -0.14 11.19 -9.30
N TYR A 153 0.42 10.52 -8.28
CA TYR A 153 0.15 9.12 -7.92
C TYR A 153 0.45 8.10 -9.02
N LYS A 154 1.43 8.42 -9.91
CA LYS A 154 1.91 7.51 -10.96
C LYS A 154 3.17 6.81 -10.51
N ILE A 155 3.33 5.55 -10.89
CA ILE A 155 4.56 4.80 -10.70
C ILE A 155 5.59 5.31 -11.70
N VAL A 156 6.66 5.94 -11.20
CA VAL A 156 7.78 6.45 -12.01
C VAL A 156 8.87 5.40 -12.16
N LYS A 157 9.04 4.58 -11.12
CA LYS A 157 10.03 3.52 -11.07
C LYS A 157 9.58 2.41 -10.12
N SER A 158 10.00 1.20 -10.42
CA SER A 158 9.74 0.03 -9.57
C SER A 158 10.98 -0.85 -9.47
N HIS A 159 11.12 -1.49 -8.32
CA HIS A 159 12.09 -2.55 -8.09
C HIS A 159 11.33 -3.73 -7.52
N LYS A 160 11.51 -4.90 -8.14
CA LYS A 160 10.92 -6.17 -7.70
C LYS A 160 11.98 -7.08 -7.13
N ILE A 161 11.66 -7.72 -6.01
CA ILE A 161 12.47 -8.74 -5.36
C ILE A 161 11.61 -9.99 -5.23
N GLU A 162 12.13 -11.13 -5.65
CA GLU A 162 11.54 -12.42 -5.33
C GLU A 162 12.07 -12.86 -3.97
N LEU A 163 11.18 -13.09 -3.02
CA LEU A 163 11.49 -13.52 -1.67
C LEU A 163 11.25 -15.04 -1.60
N ASN A 164 12.34 -15.81 -1.47
CA ASN A 164 12.33 -17.28 -1.34
C ASN A 164 12.31 -17.70 0.13
#